data_68269117c0bed0b03c905ac8947713bc
#
_entry.id   68269117c0bed0b03c905ac8947713bc
#
_cell.length_a   1.000
_cell.length_b   1.000
_cell.length_c   1.000
_cell.angle_alpha   90.00
_cell.angle_beta   90.00
_cell.angle_gamma   90.00
#
_symmetry.space_group_name_H-M   'P 1'
#
loop_
_entity.id
_entity.type
_entity.pdbx_description
1 polymer ?
#
loop_
_entity_poly.entity_id
_entity_poly.type
_entity_poly.pdbx_seq_one_letter_code
_entity_poly.pdbx_strand_id
1 'polypeptide(L)'
;MQDFIFYLKLGWEHIISLDALDHQLFILALIAVYAYNDFKKILILVTAFTIGHSITLALSSLDILRVPSKLVEFLIPLTIVITALDNILMKGKQNNLMKVNYYLALIFGLIHGIGFANTARMMIAKEQSLFVPLLGFNIGLELGQIVLVIVILVILFFLLKLFKVNRKDWILFISSAVFALSLKMTLERWPF
;
A
#
# COMPACT_ATOMS: atom_id res chain seq x y z
N MET A 1 5.55 2.68 -27.26
CA MET A 1 6.61 2.99 -26.23
C MET A 1 6.26 4.21 -25.41
N GLN A 2 5.75 5.30 -26.02
CA GLN A 2 5.32 6.52 -25.29
C GLN A 2 4.20 6.20 -24.29
N ASP A 3 3.21 5.42 -24.67
CA ASP A 3 2.08 5.04 -23.80
C ASP A 3 2.53 4.26 -22.55
N PHE A 4 3.45 3.30 -22.72
CA PHE A 4 4.00 2.54 -21.60
C PHE A 4 4.69 3.45 -20.56
N ILE A 5 5.51 4.41 -21.03
CA ILE A 5 6.21 5.36 -20.15
C ILE A 5 5.21 6.27 -19.44
N PHE A 6 4.15 6.69 -20.13
CA PHE A 6 3.08 7.49 -19.54
C PHE A 6 2.40 6.74 -18.38
N TYR A 7 1.98 5.49 -18.60
CA TYR A 7 1.33 4.70 -17.55
C TYR A 7 2.29 4.29 -16.42
N LEU A 8 3.57 4.06 -16.72
CA LEU A 8 4.60 3.83 -15.70
C LEU A 8 4.75 5.05 -14.79
N LYS A 9 4.83 6.24 -15.37
CA LYS A 9 4.89 7.50 -14.61
C LYS A 9 3.64 7.69 -13.75
N LEU A 10 2.47 7.40 -14.29
CA LEU A 10 1.21 7.48 -13.57
C LEU A 10 1.17 6.55 -12.36
N GLY A 11 1.62 5.29 -12.50
CA GLY A 11 1.72 4.33 -11.40
C GLY A 11 2.72 4.78 -10.32
N TRP A 12 3.84 5.35 -10.73
CA TRP A 12 4.83 5.96 -9.83
C TRP A 12 4.23 7.11 -9.04
N GLU A 13 3.61 8.08 -9.73
CA GLU A 13 2.98 9.25 -9.09
C GLU A 13 1.85 8.84 -8.16
N HIS A 14 1.12 7.76 -8.50
CA HIS A 14 0.06 7.21 -7.68
C HIS A 14 0.52 6.76 -6.27
N ILE A 15 1.81 6.45 -6.07
CA ILE A 15 2.37 6.07 -4.77
C ILE A 15 3.10 7.24 -4.09
N ILE A 16 3.82 8.06 -4.87
CA ILE A 16 4.72 9.07 -4.30
C ILE A 16 4.02 10.40 -4.03
N SER A 17 2.88 10.67 -4.67
CA SER A 17 2.15 11.92 -4.46
C SER A 17 1.59 12.04 -3.04
N LEU A 18 1.37 13.27 -2.57
CA LEU A 18 0.75 13.53 -1.27
C LEU A 18 -0.71 13.07 -1.21
N ASP A 19 -1.37 12.90 -2.36
CA ASP A 19 -2.74 12.38 -2.45
C ASP A 19 -2.81 10.86 -2.19
N ALA A 20 -1.65 10.17 -2.22
CA ALA A 20 -1.52 8.74 -1.97
C ALA A 20 -1.25 8.38 -0.50
N LEU A 21 -1.72 9.21 0.43
CA LEU A 21 -1.45 9.08 1.86
C LEU A 21 -1.84 7.69 2.42
N ASP A 22 -2.93 7.11 1.93
CA ASP A 22 -3.38 5.76 2.31
C ASP A 22 -2.34 4.68 1.93
N HIS A 23 -1.78 4.70 0.72
CA HIS A 23 -0.71 3.78 0.33
C HIS A 23 0.56 3.97 1.19
N GLN A 24 0.93 5.23 1.44
CA GLN A 24 2.11 5.56 2.23
C GLN A 24 1.95 5.10 3.69
N LEU A 25 0.78 5.36 4.31
CA LEU A 25 0.46 4.89 5.65
C LEU A 25 0.41 3.37 5.73
N PHE A 26 -0.15 2.70 4.70
CA PHE A 26 -0.16 1.25 4.64
C PHE A 26 1.26 0.67 4.61
N ILE A 27 2.12 1.14 3.70
CA ILE A 27 3.51 0.68 3.61
C ILE A 27 4.23 0.92 4.94
N LEU A 28 4.03 2.09 5.54
CA LEU A 28 4.64 2.44 6.82
C LEU A 28 4.16 1.50 7.95
N ALA A 29 2.87 1.20 8.03
CA ALA A 29 2.34 0.22 8.99
C ALA A 29 2.90 -1.18 8.73
N LEU A 30 2.89 -1.62 7.47
CA LEU A 30 3.32 -2.96 7.08
C LEU A 30 4.78 -3.22 7.45
N ILE A 31 5.67 -2.24 7.21
CA ILE A 31 7.11 -2.41 7.43
C ILE A 31 7.59 -1.99 8.83
N ALA A 32 6.75 -1.32 9.63
CA ALA A 32 7.12 -0.85 10.97
C ALA A 32 7.70 -1.95 11.87
N VAL A 33 7.21 -3.19 11.72
CA VAL A 33 7.61 -4.37 12.49
C VAL A 33 8.85 -5.08 11.94
N TYR A 34 9.35 -4.71 10.75
CA TYR A 34 10.53 -5.31 10.14
C TYR A 34 11.82 -4.56 10.50
N ALA A 35 12.94 -5.27 10.46
CA ALA A 35 14.26 -4.67 10.61
C ALA A 35 14.78 -4.19 9.25
N TYR A 36 15.76 -3.28 9.27
CA TYR A 36 16.39 -2.78 8.04
C TYR A 36 17.07 -3.87 7.19
N ASN A 37 17.41 -5.02 7.79
CA ASN A 37 18.00 -6.19 7.07
C ASN A 37 16.91 -7.12 6.48
N ASP A 38 15.64 -6.93 6.79
CA ASP A 38 14.54 -7.78 6.31
C ASP A 38 14.04 -7.38 4.90
N PHE A 39 14.87 -6.66 4.13
CA PHE A 39 14.52 -6.11 2.82
C PHE A 39 13.83 -7.12 1.88
N LYS A 40 14.37 -8.37 1.80
CA LYS A 40 13.75 -9.43 0.98
C LYS A 40 12.32 -9.77 1.41
N LYS A 41 12.06 -9.82 2.72
CA LYS A 41 10.72 -10.08 3.25
C LYS A 41 9.77 -8.95 2.89
N ILE A 42 10.24 -7.70 3.02
CA ILE A 42 9.46 -6.51 2.69
C ILE A 42 9.14 -6.48 1.19
N LEU A 43 10.09 -6.80 0.31
CA LEU A 43 9.83 -6.91 -1.13
C LEU A 43 8.72 -7.91 -1.44
N ILE A 44 8.72 -9.10 -0.81
CA ILE A 44 7.66 -10.09 -1.01
C ILE A 44 6.28 -9.51 -0.62
N LEU A 45 6.21 -8.70 0.44
CA LEU A 45 4.96 -8.08 0.87
C LEU A 45 4.50 -7.00 -0.12
N VAL A 46 5.43 -6.18 -0.59
CA VAL A 46 5.15 -5.15 -1.61
C VAL A 46 4.65 -5.81 -2.90
N THR A 47 5.33 -6.84 -3.40
CA THR A 47 4.90 -7.59 -4.59
C THR A 47 3.55 -8.27 -4.37
N ALA A 48 3.27 -8.83 -3.17
CA ALA A 48 1.95 -9.40 -2.86
C ALA A 48 0.83 -8.35 -2.96
N PHE A 49 1.07 -7.13 -2.45
CA PHE A 49 0.16 -6.01 -2.62
C PHE A 49 -0.04 -5.68 -4.12
N THR A 50 1.04 -5.52 -4.88
CA THR A 50 0.98 -5.20 -6.32
C THR A 50 0.21 -6.26 -7.10
N ILE A 51 0.38 -7.55 -6.78
CA ILE A 51 -0.38 -8.64 -7.41
C ILE A 51 -1.89 -8.48 -7.11
N GLY A 52 -2.26 -8.31 -5.85
CA GLY A 52 -3.65 -8.09 -5.47
C GLY A 52 -4.26 -6.88 -6.17
N HIS A 53 -3.55 -5.76 -6.16
CA HIS A 53 -3.93 -4.53 -6.84
C HIS A 53 -4.14 -4.74 -8.35
N SER A 54 -3.19 -5.40 -9.01
CA SER A 54 -3.25 -5.67 -10.44
C SER A 54 -4.46 -6.52 -10.84
N ILE A 55 -4.77 -7.55 -10.04
CA ILE A 55 -5.91 -8.44 -10.29
C ILE A 55 -7.22 -7.65 -10.25
N THR A 56 -7.48 -6.92 -9.18
CA THR A 56 -8.76 -6.21 -9.04
C THR A 56 -8.84 -4.99 -9.93
N LEU A 57 -7.73 -4.31 -10.19
CA LEU A 57 -7.67 -3.23 -11.17
C LEU A 57 -8.04 -3.74 -12.57
N ALA A 58 -7.49 -4.88 -13.00
CA ALA A 58 -7.82 -5.49 -14.28
C ALA A 58 -9.30 -5.91 -14.36
N LEU A 59 -9.80 -6.63 -13.34
CA LEU A 59 -11.21 -7.07 -13.28
C LEU A 59 -12.18 -5.88 -13.29
N SER A 60 -11.85 -4.83 -12.57
CA SER A 60 -12.68 -3.62 -12.52
C SER A 60 -12.58 -2.79 -13.79
N SER A 61 -11.41 -2.75 -14.44
CA SER A 61 -11.26 -2.07 -15.75
C SER A 61 -12.01 -2.77 -16.86
N LEU A 62 -12.14 -4.10 -16.79
CA LEU A 62 -12.95 -4.94 -17.69
C LEU A 62 -14.46 -4.92 -17.35
N ASP A 63 -14.85 -4.17 -16.33
CA ASP A 63 -16.22 -4.08 -15.83
C ASP A 63 -16.81 -5.41 -15.31
N ILE A 64 -15.94 -6.37 -14.97
CA ILE A 64 -16.31 -7.67 -14.37
C ILE A 64 -16.60 -7.48 -12.86
N LEU A 65 -15.86 -6.61 -12.20
CA LEU A 65 -16.01 -6.31 -10.76
C LEU A 65 -16.48 -4.86 -10.56
N ARG A 66 -17.67 -4.69 -9.98
CA ARG A 66 -18.23 -3.39 -9.63
C ARG A 66 -18.50 -3.34 -8.12
N VAL A 67 -17.84 -2.43 -7.43
CA VAL A 67 -18.06 -2.17 -6.01
C VAL A 67 -18.37 -0.68 -5.82
N PRO A 68 -19.32 -0.29 -4.98
CA PRO A 68 -19.60 1.11 -4.69
C PRO A 68 -18.35 1.84 -4.18
N SER A 69 -17.97 2.96 -4.82
CA SER A 69 -16.77 3.73 -4.47
C SER A 69 -16.73 4.12 -2.99
N LYS A 70 -17.86 4.57 -2.42
CA LYS A 70 -17.96 4.92 -1.00
C LYS A 70 -17.55 3.79 -0.06
N LEU A 71 -17.90 2.54 -0.41
CA LEU A 71 -17.53 1.38 0.39
C LEU A 71 -16.01 1.12 0.30
N VAL A 72 -15.45 1.22 -0.91
CA VAL A 72 -14.01 1.01 -1.11
C VAL A 72 -13.19 2.09 -0.42
N GLU A 73 -13.58 3.36 -0.56
CA GLU A 73 -12.93 4.50 0.09
C GLU A 73 -12.92 4.38 1.62
N PHE A 74 -13.95 3.77 2.21
CA PHE A 74 -14.00 3.44 3.64
C PHE A 74 -13.12 2.24 3.98
N LEU A 75 -13.14 1.16 3.19
CA LEU A 75 -12.39 -0.06 3.45
C LEU A 75 -10.87 0.16 3.38
N ILE A 76 -10.41 1.04 2.50
CA ILE A 76 -8.99 1.37 2.36
C ILE A 76 -8.38 1.81 3.70
N PRO A 77 -8.78 2.89 4.34
CA PRO A 77 -8.20 3.30 5.62
C PRO A 77 -8.56 2.34 6.77
N LEU A 78 -9.72 1.69 6.76
CA LEU A 78 -10.08 0.70 7.78
C LEU A 78 -9.06 -0.43 7.86
N THR A 79 -8.58 -0.90 6.72
CA THR A 79 -7.60 -1.97 6.68
C THR A 79 -6.24 -1.50 7.23
N ILE A 80 -5.87 -0.22 7.05
CA ILE A 80 -4.68 0.38 7.66
C ILE A 80 -4.83 0.45 9.19
N VAL A 81 -6.02 0.83 9.68
CA VAL A 81 -6.36 0.81 11.11
C VAL A 81 -6.11 -0.58 11.71
N ILE A 82 -6.61 -1.64 11.04
CA ILE A 82 -6.46 -3.02 11.51
C ILE A 82 -4.98 -3.41 11.59
N THR A 83 -4.18 -3.11 10.56
CA THR A 83 -2.74 -3.42 10.53
C THR A 83 -1.99 -2.65 11.61
N ALA A 84 -2.26 -1.36 11.77
CA ALA A 84 -1.62 -0.55 12.80
C ALA A 84 -1.99 -1.00 14.21
N LEU A 85 -3.25 -1.37 14.43
CA LEU A 85 -3.72 -1.92 15.71
C LEU A 85 -3.05 -3.25 16.03
N ASP A 86 -2.94 -4.16 15.05
CA ASP A 86 -2.22 -5.43 15.22
C ASP A 86 -0.77 -5.21 15.65
N ASN A 87 -0.07 -4.27 15.02
CA ASN A 87 1.31 -3.90 15.39
C ASN A 87 1.41 -3.41 16.85
N ILE A 88 0.45 -2.61 17.30
CA ILE A 88 0.40 -2.07 18.67
C ILE A 88 0.17 -3.20 19.68
N LEU A 89 -0.76 -4.10 19.39
CA LEU A 89 -1.14 -5.19 20.29
C LEU A 89 -0.07 -6.28 20.35
N MET A 90 0.50 -6.67 19.21
CA MET A 90 1.49 -7.73 19.10
C MET A 90 2.87 -7.35 19.62
N LYS A 91 3.18 -6.05 19.78
CA LYS A 91 4.45 -5.53 20.31
C LYS A 91 5.70 -6.19 19.69
N GLY A 92 5.62 -6.56 18.41
CA GLY A 92 6.73 -7.21 17.70
C GLY A 92 6.96 -8.69 18.06
N LYS A 93 5.99 -9.42 18.63
CA LYS A 93 6.05 -10.87 18.81
C LYS A 93 5.98 -11.59 17.47
N GLN A 94 7.02 -12.31 17.13
CA GLN A 94 7.40 -12.65 15.75
C GLN A 94 6.97 -14.05 15.24
N ASN A 95 6.14 -14.79 15.97
CA ASN A 95 5.72 -16.12 15.51
C ASN A 95 4.63 -15.98 14.41
N ASN A 96 4.97 -16.29 13.16
CA ASN A 96 4.11 -16.26 11.97
C ASN A 96 3.76 -14.87 11.37
N LEU A 97 4.39 -13.77 11.78
CA LEU A 97 4.14 -12.42 11.24
C LEU A 97 4.22 -12.39 9.71
N MET A 98 5.17 -13.09 9.10
CA MET A 98 5.37 -13.06 7.65
C MET A 98 4.16 -13.60 6.88
N LYS A 99 3.54 -14.70 7.35
CA LYS A 99 2.34 -15.26 6.70
C LYS A 99 1.14 -14.34 6.83
N VAL A 100 0.89 -13.83 8.03
CA VAL A 100 -0.22 -12.91 8.30
C VAL A 100 -0.07 -11.65 7.46
N ASN A 101 1.10 -11.02 7.50
CA ASN A 101 1.37 -9.81 6.72
C ASN A 101 1.32 -10.03 5.21
N TYR A 102 1.68 -11.22 4.71
CA TYR A 102 1.53 -11.57 3.30
C TYR A 102 0.06 -11.55 2.87
N TYR A 103 -0.82 -12.23 3.62
CA TYR A 103 -2.24 -12.23 3.30
C TYR A 103 -2.88 -10.85 3.49
N LEU A 104 -2.48 -10.11 4.51
CA LEU A 104 -2.90 -8.73 4.69
C LEU A 104 -2.49 -7.88 3.50
N ALA A 105 -1.25 -7.94 3.07
CA ALA A 105 -0.76 -7.18 1.91
C ALA A 105 -1.52 -7.53 0.63
N LEU A 106 -1.79 -8.82 0.39
CA LEU A 106 -2.56 -9.29 -0.76
C LEU A 106 -4.01 -8.76 -0.72
N ILE A 107 -4.70 -8.93 0.41
CA ILE A 107 -6.10 -8.46 0.60
C ILE A 107 -6.16 -6.93 0.46
N PHE A 108 -5.20 -6.25 1.01
CA PHE A 108 -5.05 -4.81 0.87
C PHE A 108 -4.91 -4.38 -0.59
N GLY A 109 -4.00 -5.03 -1.31
CA GLY A 109 -3.84 -4.79 -2.73
C GLY A 109 -5.17 -4.99 -3.48
N LEU A 110 -5.90 -6.07 -3.19
CA LEU A 110 -7.22 -6.33 -3.80
C LEU A 110 -8.21 -5.17 -3.56
N ILE A 111 -8.27 -4.64 -2.35
CA ILE A 111 -9.18 -3.52 -2.02
C ILE A 111 -8.74 -2.24 -2.72
N HIS A 112 -7.44 -1.92 -2.69
CA HIS A 112 -6.91 -0.71 -3.31
C HIS A 112 -7.06 -0.70 -4.83
N GLY A 113 -6.86 -1.84 -5.50
CA GLY A 113 -7.04 -1.94 -6.95
C GLY A 113 -8.48 -1.65 -7.41
N ILE A 114 -9.47 -1.97 -6.60
CA ILE A 114 -10.87 -1.58 -6.85
C ILE A 114 -11.03 -0.06 -6.73
N GLY A 115 -10.38 0.57 -5.74
CA GLY A 115 -10.49 2.01 -5.50
C GLY A 115 -10.01 2.87 -6.67
N PHE A 116 -8.96 2.43 -7.37
CA PHE A 116 -8.42 3.14 -8.52
C PHE A 116 -9.13 2.83 -9.85
N ALA A 117 -10.00 1.82 -9.88
CA ALA A 117 -10.60 1.31 -11.11
C ALA A 117 -11.40 2.34 -11.92
N ASN A 118 -12.12 3.25 -11.28
CA ASN A 118 -12.88 4.29 -11.97
C ASN A 118 -11.95 5.26 -12.72
N THR A 119 -10.87 5.69 -12.08
CA THR A 119 -9.84 6.54 -12.67
C THR A 119 -9.15 5.81 -13.84
N ALA A 120 -8.78 4.55 -13.63
CA ALA A 120 -8.17 3.72 -14.66
C ALA A 120 -9.09 3.54 -15.88
N ARG A 121 -10.39 3.28 -15.68
CA ARG A 121 -11.37 3.17 -16.80
C ARG A 121 -11.43 4.44 -17.64
N MET A 122 -11.48 5.62 -17.02
CA MET A 122 -11.51 6.89 -17.75
C MET A 122 -10.22 7.13 -18.55
N MET A 123 -9.07 6.71 -18.03
CA MET A 123 -7.78 6.87 -18.70
C MET A 123 -7.59 5.89 -19.84
N ILE A 124 -8.07 4.65 -19.68
CA ILE A 124 -7.88 3.54 -20.62
C ILE A 124 -8.99 3.51 -21.69
N ALA A 125 -10.11 4.22 -21.50
CA ALA A 125 -11.28 4.18 -22.38
C ALA A 125 -10.99 4.49 -23.87
N LYS A 126 -9.85 5.11 -24.16
CA LYS A 126 -9.39 5.43 -25.53
C LYS A 126 -8.39 4.43 -26.10
N GLU A 127 -7.94 3.48 -25.30
CA GLU A 127 -6.91 2.51 -25.68
C GLU A 127 -7.53 1.27 -26.35
N GLN A 128 -6.86 0.75 -27.36
CA GLN A 128 -7.28 -0.47 -28.04
C GLN A 128 -6.96 -1.74 -27.24
N SER A 129 -6.04 -1.66 -26.27
CA SER A 129 -5.60 -2.78 -25.44
C SER A 129 -5.35 -2.33 -24.01
N LEU A 130 -5.85 -3.09 -23.03
CA LEU A 130 -5.64 -2.84 -21.60
C LEU A 130 -4.26 -3.30 -21.10
N PHE A 131 -3.58 -4.17 -21.84
CA PHE A 131 -2.36 -4.84 -21.37
C PHE A 131 -1.22 -3.85 -21.10
N VAL A 132 -0.90 -2.97 -22.05
CA VAL A 132 0.20 -2.00 -21.93
C VAL A 132 -0.06 -0.98 -20.82
N PRO A 133 -1.25 -0.35 -20.73
CA PRO A 133 -1.62 0.52 -19.63
C PRO A 133 -1.49 -0.13 -18.25
N LEU A 134 -2.09 -1.30 -18.06
CA LEU A 134 -2.07 -2.01 -16.78
C LEU A 134 -0.67 -2.46 -16.39
N LEU A 135 0.11 -2.98 -17.35
CA LEU A 135 1.48 -3.40 -17.09
C LEU A 135 2.36 -2.20 -16.69
N GLY A 136 2.31 -1.11 -17.47
CA GLY A 136 3.08 0.11 -17.18
C GLY A 136 2.73 0.68 -15.82
N PHE A 137 1.43 0.82 -15.52
CA PHE A 137 0.95 1.33 -14.25
C PHE A 137 1.41 0.49 -13.05
N ASN A 138 1.24 -0.83 -13.09
CA ASN A 138 1.62 -1.70 -11.99
C ASN A 138 3.14 -1.78 -11.77
N ILE A 139 3.96 -1.71 -12.83
CA ILE A 139 5.42 -1.61 -12.70
C ILE A 139 5.79 -0.26 -12.06
N GLY A 140 5.19 0.84 -12.48
CA GLY A 140 5.40 2.16 -11.88
C GLY A 140 5.02 2.21 -10.41
N LEU A 141 3.89 1.59 -10.07
CA LEU A 141 3.40 1.45 -8.71
C LEU A 141 4.39 0.68 -7.84
N GLU A 142 4.86 -0.49 -8.28
CA GLU A 142 5.82 -1.31 -7.53
C GLU A 142 7.15 -0.59 -7.34
N LEU A 143 7.67 0.08 -8.37
CA LEU A 143 8.87 0.90 -8.26
C LEU A 143 8.71 2.04 -7.24
N GLY A 144 7.58 2.74 -7.25
CA GLY A 144 7.26 3.78 -6.27
C GLY A 144 7.25 3.23 -4.84
N GLN A 145 6.63 2.07 -4.63
CA GLN A 145 6.61 1.40 -3.33
C GLN A 145 8.03 0.99 -2.86
N ILE A 146 8.85 0.44 -3.75
CA ILE A 146 10.23 0.05 -3.43
C ILE A 146 11.03 1.28 -2.98
N VAL A 147 10.92 2.39 -3.68
CA VAL A 147 11.62 3.64 -3.29
C VAL A 147 11.14 4.14 -1.95
N LEU A 148 9.84 4.14 -1.70
CA LEU A 148 9.28 4.52 -0.39
C LEU A 148 9.80 3.61 0.73
N VAL A 149 9.83 2.30 0.51
CA VAL A 149 10.41 1.31 1.43
C VAL A 149 11.87 1.63 1.73
N ILE A 150 12.69 1.89 0.70
CA ILE A 150 14.10 2.23 0.88
C ILE A 150 14.25 3.48 1.76
N VAL A 151 13.49 4.53 1.48
CA VAL A 151 13.51 5.77 2.26
C VAL A 151 13.17 5.50 3.74
N ILE A 152 12.10 4.74 4.00
CA ILE A 152 11.70 4.40 5.37
C ILE A 152 12.78 3.57 6.08
N LEU A 153 13.38 2.59 5.40
CA LEU A 153 14.44 1.75 5.99
C LEU A 153 15.74 2.53 6.26
N VAL A 154 16.06 3.50 5.41
CA VAL A 154 17.20 4.41 5.64
C VAL A 154 16.93 5.27 6.88
N ILE A 155 15.75 5.85 7.00
CA ILE A 155 15.34 6.61 8.18
C ILE A 155 15.43 5.71 9.44
N LEU A 156 14.87 4.51 9.37
CA LEU A 156 14.90 3.54 10.46
C LEU A 156 16.34 3.19 10.87
N PHE A 157 17.22 2.97 9.89
CA PHE A 157 18.64 2.69 10.15
C PHE A 157 19.29 3.83 10.95
N PHE A 158 19.11 5.08 10.53
CA PHE A 158 19.65 6.24 11.24
C PHE A 158 19.06 6.37 12.66
N LEU A 159 17.76 6.20 12.82
CA LEU A 159 17.10 6.29 14.12
C LEU A 159 17.63 5.23 15.10
N LEU A 160 17.77 3.98 14.66
CA LEU A 160 18.23 2.89 15.52
C LEU A 160 19.74 2.95 15.80
N LYS A 161 20.57 3.30 14.80
CA LYS A 161 22.03 3.27 14.92
C LYS A 161 22.62 4.57 15.47
N LEU A 162 22.17 5.71 14.98
CA LEU A 162 22.72 7.01 15.34
C LEU A 162 22.04 7.58 16.59
N PHE A 163 20.71 7.58 16.61
CA PHE A 163 19.93 8.12 17.73
C PHE A 163 19.61 7.08 18.81
N LYS A 164 20.02 5.81 18.61
CA LYS A 164 19.84 4.72 19.59
C LYS A 164 18.38 4.54 20.06
N VAL A 165 17.41 4.87 19.20
CA VAL A 165 15.99 4.67 19.48
C VAL A 165 15.73 3.19 19.67
N ASN A 166 14.93 2.82 20.70
CA ASN A 166 14.55 1.43 20.91
C ASN A 166 13.56 0.99 19.80
N ARG A 167 13.77 -0.19 19.25
CA ARG A 167 12.91 -0.74 18.19
C ARG A 167 11.44 -0.85 18.63
N LYS A 168 11.16 -1.20 19.88
CA LYS A 168 9.80 -1.27 20.41
C LYS A 168 9.12 0.10 20.43
N ASP A 169 9.87 1.13 20.78
CA ASP A 169 9.37 2.51 20.83
C ASP A 169 9.10 3.01 19.40
N TRP A 170 9.97 2.68 18.44
CA TRP A 170 9.73 2.93 17.02
C TRP A 170 8.41 2.29 16.54
N ILE A 171 8.23 0.97 16.77
CA ILE A 171 7.03 0.25 16.35
C ILE A 171 5.79 0.90 16.96
N LEU A 172 5.81 1.17 18.27
CA LEU A 172 4.68 1.77 18.97
C LEU A 172 4.37 3.18 18.46
N PHE A 173 5.39 4.04 18.32
CA PHE A 173 5.22 5.42 17.87
C PHE A 173 4.65 5.48 16.47
N ILE A 174 5.27 4.78 15.51
CA ILE A 174 4.83 4.79 14.12
C ILE A 174 3.44 4.16 13.97
N SER A 175 3.21 3.00 14.60
CA SER A 175 1.92 2.34 14.49
C SER A 175 0.79 3.16 15.14
N SER A 176 1.06 3.87 16.24
CA SER A 176 0.07 4.76 16.87
C SER A 176 -0.23 5.98 16.00
N ALA A 177 0.78 6.57 15.36
CA ALA A 177 0.59 7.69 14.44
C ALA A 177 -0.23 7.26 13.20
N VAL A 178 0.13 6.12 12.59
CA VAL A 178 -0.62 5.56 11.47
C VAL A 178 -2.05 5.21 11.89
N PHE A 179 -2.25 4.59 13.05
CA PHE A 179 -3.58 4.27 13.59
C PHE A 179 -4.45 5.52 13.70
N ALA A 180 -3.93 6.59 14.31
CA ALA A 180 -4.68 7.82 14.51
C ALA A 180 -5.10 8.48 13.18
N LEU A 181 -4.17 8.56 12.21
CA LEU A 181 -4.44 9.16 10.90
C LEU A 181 -5.42 8.31 10.09
N SER A 182 -5.21 7.00 10.05
CA SER A 182 -6.10 6.10 9.30
C SER A 182 -7.47 5.96 9.94
N LEU A 183 -7.58 6.02 11.28
CA LEU A 183 -8.86 6.06 11.98
C LEU A 183 -9.64 7.34 11.62
N LYS A 184 -8.99 8.49 11.63
CA LYS A 184 -9.59 9.75 11.16
C LYS A 184 -10.13 9.60 9.74
N MET A 185 -9.31 9.12 8.79
CA MET A 185 -9.72 8.90 7.40
C MET A 185 -10.91 7.93 7.30
N THR A 186 -10.93 6.88 8.11
CA THR A 186 -12.02 5.89 8.16
C THR A 186 -13.34 6.54 8.59
N LEU A 187 -13.27 7.39 9.62
CA LEU A 187 -14.45 8.10 10.14
C LEU A 187 -14.97 9.15 9.14
N GLU A 188 -14.08 9.88 8.48
CA GLU A 188 -14.43 10.86 7.44
C GLU A 188 -15.07 10.23 6.20
N ARG A 189 -14.69 8.97 5.89
CA ARG A 189 -15.19 8.21 4.74
C ARG A 189 -16.28 7.20 5.11
N TRP A 190 -16.96 7.41 6.25
CA TRP A 190 -18.02 6.50 6.71
C TRP A 190 -19.15 6.43 5.67
N PRO A 191 -19.50 5.23 5.15
CA PRO A 191 -20.38 5.11 3.98
C PRO A 191 -21.89 5.21 4.28
N PHE A 192 -22.26 5.25 5.59
CA PHE A 192 -23.67 5.21 6.06
C PHE A 192 -24.08 6.51 6.75
#